data_d3bb25d83086295179ae1e7e817e32d6
#
_entry.id   d3bb25d83086295179ae1e7e817e32d6
#
_cell.length_a   1.000
_cell.length_b   1.000
_cell.length_c   1.000
_cell.angle_alpha   90.00
_cell.angle_beta   90.00
_cell.angle_gamma   90.00
#
_symmetry.space_group_name_H-M   'P 1'
#
loop_
_entity.id
_entity.type
_entity.pdbx_description
1 polymer ?
#
loop_
_entity_poly.entity_id
_entity_poly.type
_entity_poly.pdbx_seq_one_letter_code
_entity_poly.pdbx_strand_id
1 'polypeptide(L)'
;MEDKMYEGKAKIMYNTEDINISLMHFKDDITAGDGVKHDTMTDKGKLNCTISKKIFEYLDTCRGIPTHYISSPQVNEQLVKKLHIIPVEVIIRNIAAGSICKRYGVRKGHTFKTPLLELFYKDDDLHDPLVRDNVILEMEWCSASQLSEIKRQAHIIHQKMTEYWKSYELTLVDAKYEFGIDTEGNIMLADEITPDSCRLWDKDGNSLDKDVFRQGTDMNKVATVYNYIHDLINADPI
;
A
#
# COMPACT_ATOMS: atom_id res chain seq x y z
N MET A 1 11.08 27.00 1.11
CA MET A 1 10.18 26.25 2.00
C MET A 1 9.35 25.36 1.10
N GLU A 2 9.38 24.06 1.32
CA GLU A 2 8.53 23.11 0.59
C GLU A 2 7.08 23.42 0.91
N ASP A 3 6.26 23.60 -0.13
CA ASP A 3 4.84 23.92 0.01
C ASP A 3 4.04 22.65 0.27
N LYS A 4 3.63 22.46 1.56
CA LYS A 4 2.88 21.28 1.98
C LYS A 4 1.50 21.27 1.35
N MET A 5 1.22 20.20 0.59
CA MET A 5 -0.09 19.96 -0.04
C MET A 5 -1.05 19.21 0.88
N TYR A 6 -0.57 18.14 1.50
CA TYR A 6 -1.39 17.21 2.27
C TYR A 6 -0.53 16.47 3.30
N GLU A 7 -1.12 16.16 4.44
CA GLU A 7 -0.51 15.31 5.46
C GLU A 7 -1.48 14.19 5.85
N GLY A 8 -1.03 12.96 5.62
CA GLY A 8 -1.72 11.74 6.03
C GLY A 8 -1.10 11.10 7.29
N LYS A 9 -1.58 9.90 7.62
CA LYS A 9 -1.14 9.13 8.80
C LYS A 9 0.35 8.75 8.74
N ALA A 10 0.86 8.41 7.56
CA ALA A 10 2.23 7.89 7.38
C ALA A 10 3.11 8.75 6.49
N LYS A 11 2.56 9.75 5.80
CA LYS A 11 3.25 10.54 4.77
C LYS A 11 2.82 11.99 4.77
N ILE A 12 3.72 12.85 4.25
CA ILE A 12 3.43 14.25 3.90
C ILE A 12 3.74 14.42 2.42
N MET A 13 2.84 15.08 1.70
CA MET A 13 3.02 15.43 0.30
C MET A 13 3.36 16.91 0.16
N TYR A 14 4.36 17.22 -0.65
CA TYR A 14 4.79 18.58 -0.94
C TYR A 14 4.74 18.87 -2.44
N ASN A 15 4.44 20.11 -2.81
CA ASN A 15 4.66 20.60 -4.17
C ASN A 15 6.17 20.68 -4.45
N THR A 16 6.55 20.43 -5.72
CA THR A 16 7.91 20.72 -6.21
C THR A 16 7.86 21.90 -7.19
N GLU A 17 9.01 22.27 -7.73
CA GLU A 17 9.08 23.28 -8.81
C GLU A 17 8.39 22.81 -10.10
N ASP A 18 8.37 21.49 -10.34
CA ASP A 18 7.61 20.90 -11.44
C ASP A 18 6.18 20.63 -11.00
N ILE A 19 5.22 21.28 -11.67
CA ILE A 19 3.79 21.16 -11.37
C ILE A 19 3.25 19.72 -11.51
N ASN A 20 3.94 18.86 -12.26
CA ASN A 20 3.55 17.47 -12.50
C ASN A 20 4.21 16.47 -11.52
N ILE A 21 5.08 16.96 -10.64
CA ILE A 21 5.83 16.14 -9.68
C ILE A 21 5.51 16.59 -8.26
N SER A 22 5.36 15.62 -7.36
CA SER A 22 5.25 15.86 -5.93
C SER A 22 6.37 15.14 -5.19
N LEU A 23 6.75 15.70 -4.04
CA LEU A 23 7.65 15.06 -3.10
C LEU A 23 6.81 14.37 -2.01
N MET A 24 7.00 13.08 -1.84
CA MET A 24 6.38 12.28 -0.78
C MET A 24 7.41 12.00 0.32
N HIS A 25 7.16 12.55 1.50
CA HIS A 25 7.99 12.36 2.69
C HIS A 25 7.34 11.31 3.60
N PHE A 26 8.08 10.26 3.94
CA PHE A 26 7.65 9.19 4.83
C PHE A 26 7.90 9.55 6.29
N LYS A 27 6.85 9.42 7.13
CA LYS A 27 6.87 9.73 8.56
C LYS A 27 7.23 8.50 9.40
N ASP A 28 7.71 8.76 10.60
CA ASP A 28 7.98 7.73 11.61
C ASP A 28 6.70 7.31 12.38
N ASP A 29 5.58 7.97 12.12
CA ASP A 29 4.29 7.65 12.73
C ASP A 29 3.80 6.25 12.35
N ILE A 30 3.28 5.52 13.34
CA ILE A 30 2.58 4.25 13.14
C ILE A 30 1.21 4.32 13.81
N THR A 31 0.16 4.02 13.05
CA THR A 31 -1.22 4.08 13.52
C THR A 31 -1.98 2.79 13.25
N ALA A 32 -2.96 2.46 14.08
CA ALA A 32 -3.86 1.35 13.86
C ALA A 32 -5.27 1.66 14.39
N GLY A 33 -6.30 0.91 13.89
CA GLY A 33 -7.68 1.09 14.32
C GLY A 33 -8.17 2.53 14.06
N ASP A 34 -8.05 2.99 12.81
CA ASP A 34 -8.47 4.32 12.37
C ASP A 34 -7.86 5.49 13.19
N GLY A 35 -6.59 5.33 13.59
CA GLY A 35 -5.86 6.32 14.36
C GLY A 35 -6.05 6.25 15.88
N VAL A 36 -6.92 5.36 16.39
CA VAL A 36 -7.13 5.18 17.85
C VAL A 36 -5.84 4.74 18.54
N LYS A 37 -5.05 3.89 17.89
CA LYS A 37 -3.71 3.52 18.36
C LYS A 37 -2.68 4.29 17.52
N HIS A 38 -1.87 5.10 18.17
CA HIS A 38 -0.80 5.89 17.56
C HIS A 38 0.48 5.73 18.39
N ASP A 39 1.61 5.62 17.70
CA ASP A 39 2.94 5.63 18.27
C ASP A 39 3.93 6.14 17.23
N THR A 40 5.19 6.30 17.63
CA THR A 40 6.30 6.68 16.75
C THR A 40 7.36 5.60 16.78
N MET A 41 7.77 5.12 15.61
CA MET A 41 8.87 4.17 15.49
C MET A 41 10.03 4.85 14.76
N THR A 42 11.13 5.06 15.47
CA THR A 42 12.34 5.67 14.91
C THR A 42 12.78 4.95 13.63
N ASP A 43 13.09 5.75 12.60
CA ASP A 43 13.51 5.31 11.27
C ASP A 43 12.45 4.54 10.45
N LYS A 44 11.20 4.41 10.93
CA LYS A 44 10.12 3.75 10.15
C LYS A 44 9.95 4.38 8.78
N GLY A 45 9.98 5.70 8.70
CA GLY A 45 9.88 6.43 7.43
C GLY A 45 10.96 6.02 6.44
N LYS A 46 12.20 5.88 6.90
CA LYS A 46 13.33 5.43 6.06
C LYS A 46 13.14 3.97 5.61
N LEU A 47 12.74 3.08 6.53
CA LEU A 47 12.50 1.68 6.22
C LEU A 47 11.40 1.54 5.17
N ASN A 48 10.25 2.17 5.38
CA ASN A 48 9.13 2.12 4.45
C ASN A 48 9.45 2.77 3.10
N CYS A 49 10.17 3.89 3.09
CA CYS A 49 10.61 4.52 1.85
C CYS A 49 11.49 3.57 1.03
N THR A 50 12.49 2.93 1.65
CA THR A 50 13.38 1.97 0.99
C THR A 50 12.62 0.75 0.49
N ILE A 51 11.72 0.18 1.30
CA ILE A 51 10.89 -0.96 0.91
C ILE A 51 10.00 -0.60 -0.28
N SER A 52 9.30 0.52 -0.21
CA SER A 52 8.43 1.00 -1.28
C SER A 52 9.23 1.25 -2.58
N LYS A 53 10.40 1.89 -2.49
CA LYS A 53 11.32 2.09 -3.61
C LYS A 53 11.64 0.77 -4.31
N LYS A 54 12.14 -0.23 -3.58
CA LYS A 54 12.50 -1.54 -4.13
C LYS A 54 11.35 -2.24 -4.82
N ILE A 55 10.16 -2.14 -4.24
CA ILE A 55 8.94 -2.72 -4.84
C ILE A 55 8.57 -1.98 -6.13
N PHE A 56 8.60 -0.65 -6.16
CA PHE A 56 8.32 0.11 -7.37
C PHE A 56 9.37 -0.15 -8.47
N GLU A 57 10.66 -0.22 -8.12
CA GLU A 57 11.73 -0.59 -9.04
C GLU A 57 11.49 -1.99 -9.63
N TYR A 58 11.08 -2.97 -8.82
CA TYR A 58 10.68 -4.29 -9.32
C TYR A 58 9.47 -4.21 -10.26
N LEU A 59 8.42 -3.47 -9.89
CA LEU A 59 7.21 -3.33 -10.71
C LEU A 59 7.50 -2.63 -12.04
N ASP A 60 8.46 -1.70 -12.09
CA ASP A 60 8.91 -1.05 -13.34
C ASP A 60 9.60 -2.03 -14.29
N THR A 61 10.22 -3.12 -13.79
CA THR A 61 10.72 -4.20 -14.65
C THR A 61 9.58 -5.02 -15.26
N CYS A 62 8.39 -4.99 -14.66
CA CYS A 62 7.21 -5.70 -15.11
C CYS A 62 6.47 -4.89 -16.18
N ARG A 63 6.49 -5.36 -17.43
CA ARG A 63 5.85 -4.66 -18.55
C ARG A 63 4.35 -4.40 -18.29
N GLY A 64 3.91 -3.16 -18.53
CA GLY A 64 2.49 -2.79 -18.51
C GLY A 64 1.91 -2.48 -17.13
N ILE A 65 2.76 -2.18 -16.14
CA ILE A 65 2.36 -1.66 -14.83
C ILE A 65 2.82 -0.20 -14.72
N PRO A 66 1.95 0.77 -15.03
CA PRO A 66 2.29 2.17 -14.83
C PRO A 66 2.26 2.52 -13.34
N THR A 67 3.35 3.11 -12.85
CA THR A 67 3.49 3.56 -11.46
C THR A 67 3.73 5.06 -11.41
N HIS A 68 3.43 5.68 -10.28
CA HIS A 68 3.72 7.09 -10.04
C HIS A 68 5.17 7.35 -9.61
N TYR A 69 5.90 6.31 -9.22
CA TYR A 69 7.26 6.43 -8.70
C TYR A 69 8.23 6.95 -9.76
N ILE A 70 9.11 7.88 -9.38
CA ILE A 70 10.15 8.44 -10.25
C ILE A 70 11.54 8.12 -9.68
N SER A 71 11.80 8.52 -8.43
CA SER A 71 13.10 8.33 -7.78
C SER A 71 13.01 8.58 -6.28
N SER A 72 14.07 8.28 -5.55
CA SER A 72 14.19 8.60 -4.11
C SER A 72 15.39 9.52 -3.89
N PRO A 73 15.17 10.84 -3.78
CA PRO A 73 16.26 11.81 -3.61
C PRO A 73 16.90 11.75 -2.23
N GLN A 74 16.14 11.35 -1.20
CA GLN A 74 16.58 11.18 0.18
C GLN A 74 16.13 9.83 0.73
N VAL A 75 16.67 9.44 1.89
CA VAL A 75 16.43 8.12 2.50
C VAL A 75 14.99 7.89 2.92
N ASN A 76 14.21 8.95 3.12
CA ASN A 76 12.80 8.93 3.53
C ASN A 76 11.91 9.74 2.59
N GLU A 77 12.35 9.99 1.35
CA GLU A 77 11.63 10.78 0.37
C GLU A 77 11.58 10.10 -0.99
N GLN A 78 10.46 10.28 -1.68
CA GLN A 78 10.26 9.85 -3.05
C GLN A 78 9.71 11.00 -3.89
N LEU A 79 10.26 11.20 -5.09
CA LEU A 79 9.63 11.98 -6.13
C LEU A 79 8.65 11.07 -6.86
N VAL A 80 7.43 11.56 -7.00
CA VAL A 80 6.32 10.84 -7.63
C VAL A 80 5.60 11.73 -8.62
N LYS A 81 5.01 11.15 -9.66
CA LYS A 81 4.09 11.87 -10.53
C LYS A 81 2.90 12.38 -9.74
N LYS A 82 2.53 13.63 -9.96
CA LYS A 82 1.34 14.22 -9.36
C LYS A 82 0.10 13.66 -10.04
N LEU A 83 -0.74 12.98 -9.27
CA LEU A 83 -1.94 12.33 -9.76
C LEU A 83 -3.19 12.92 -9.10
N HIS A 84 -4.29 12.88 -9.83
CA HIS A 84 -5.62 12.96 -9.22
C HIS A 84 -5.94 11.60 -8.61
N ILE A 85 -5.86 11.48 -7.28
CA ILE A 85 -6.10 10.21 -6.58
C ILE A 85 -7.59 9.88 -6.63
N ILE A 86 -7.89 8.66 -7.06
CA ILE A 86 -9.24 8.10 -7.00
C ILE A 86 -9.50 7.68 -5.55
N PRO A 87 -10.58 8.16 -4.89
CA PRO A 87 -10.82 7.92 -3.48
C PRO A 87 -11.33 6.50 -3.20
N VAL A 88 -10.66 5.50 -3.78
CA VAL A 88 -10.99 4.08 -3.65
C VAL A 88 -9.74 3.29 -3.35
N GLU A 89 -9.74 2.60 -2.22
CA GLU A 89 -8.76 1.59 -1.88
C GLU A 89 -9.16 0.25 -2.50
N VAL A 90 -8.22 -0.40 -3.19
CA VAL A 90 -8.40 -1.73 -3.76
C VAL A 90 -7.63 -2.74 -2.92
N ILE A 91 -8.34 -3.63 -2.25
CA ILE A 91 -7.71 -4.68 -1.44
C ILE A 91 -7.88 -6.01 -2.14
N ILE A 92 -6.77 -6.72 -2.39
CA ILE A 92 -6.81 -8.08 -2.92
C ILE A 92 -6.26 -9.04 -1.88
N ARG A 93 -7.01 -10.14 -1.65
CA ARG A 93 -6.73 -11.11 -0.59
C ARG A 93 -6.52 -12.51 -1.16
N ASN A 94 -5.37 -13.09 -0.89
CA ASN A 94 -5.08 -14.52 -1.13
C ASN A 94 -5.59 -15.37 0.03
N ILE A 95 -5.50 -14.84 1.25
CA ILE A 95 -5.82 -15.53 2.52
C ILE A 95 -6.70 -14.62 3.38
N ALA A 96 -7.65 -15.19 4.09
CA ALA A 96 -8.53 -14.45 4.98
C ALA A 96 -7.77 -13.99 6.23
N ALA A 97 -7.68 -12.66 6.40
CA ALA A 97 -7.14 -12.00 7.59
C ALA A 97 -7.80 -10.62 7.79
N GLY A 98 -7.74 -10.10 9.01
CA GLY A 98 -8.24 -8.76 9.33
C GLY A 98 -9.76 -8.62 9.20
N SER A 99 -10.21 -7.54 8.55
CA SER A 99 -11.64 -7.15 8.54
C SER A 99 -12.57 -8.15 7.85
N ILE A 100 -12.10 -8.89 6.85
CA ILE A 100 -12.92 -9.89 6.14
C ILE A 100 -13.39 -11.02 7.07
N CYS A 101 -12.54 -11.43 8.02
CA CYS A 101 -12.87 -12.44 8.99
C CYS A 101 -14.05 -11.99 9.87
N LYS A 102 -14.05 -10.71 10.29
CA LYS A 102 -15.11 -10.14 11.11
C LYS A 102 -16.39 -9.92 10.29
N ARG A 103 -16.24 -9.40 9.05
CA ARG A 103 -17.37 -9.01 8.21
C ARG A 103 -18.19 -10.18 7.69
N TYR A 104 -17.53 -11.29 7.35
CA TYR A 104 -18.18 -12.46 6.75
C TYR A 104 -18.08 -13.74 7.59
N GLY A 105 -17.48 -13.69 8.79
CA GLY A 105 -17.30 -14.87 9.63
C GLY A 105 -16.33 -15.91 9.07
N VAL A 106 -15.49 -15.53 8.11
CA VAL A 106 -14.50 -16.44 7.51
C VAL A 106 -13.37 -16.70 8.51
N ARG A 107 -12.99 -17.95 8.66
CA ARG A 107 -11.88 -18.31 9.57
C ARG A 107 -10.56 -17.69 9.07
N LYS A 108 -9.80 -17.06 9.99
CA LYS A 108 -8.44 -16.57 9.69
C LYS A 108 -7.59 -17.72 9.16
N GLY A 109 -6.82 -17.44 8.10
CA GLY A 109 -5.97 -18.43 7.42
C GLY A 109 -6.68 -19.24 6.33
N HIS A 110 -7.97 -19.00 6.07
CA HIS A 110 -8.65 -19.61 4.93
C HIS A 110 -8.09 -19.07 3.62
N THR A 111 -7.54 -19.94 2.78
CA THR A 111 -7.02 -19.59 1.44
C THR A 111 -8.17 -19.54 0.45
N PHE A 112 -8.31 -18.44 -0.25
CA PHE A 112 -9.33 -18.30 -1.31
C PHE A 112 -8.90 -19.06 -2.57
N LYS A 113 -9.86 -19.65 -3.28
CA LYS A 113 -9.61 -20.37 -4.55
C LYS A 113 -9.07 -19.43 -5.64
N THR A 114 -9.55 -18.19 -5.64
CA THR A 114 -9.07 -17.08 -6.45
C THR A 114 -8.91 -15.87 -5.53
N PRO A 115 -7.89 -15.02 -5.76
CA PRO A 115 -7.74 -13.80 -4.96
C PRO A 115 -9.02 -12.97 -4.95
N LEU A 116 -9.47 -12.59 -3.77
CA LEU A 116 -10.70 -11.83 -3.57
C LEU A 116 -10.42 -10.34 -3.63
N LEU A 117 -11.06 -9.62 -4.54
CA LEU A 117 -10.98 -8.17 -4.64
C LEU A 117 -12.13 -7.51 -3.88
N GLU A 118 -11.79 -6.54 -3.02
CA GLU A 118 -12.73 -5.67 -2.32
C GLU A 118 -12.37 -4.20 -2.58
N LEU A 119 -13.39 -3.35 -2.65
CA LEU A 119 -13.24 -1.90 -2.83
C LEU A 119 -13.73 -1.18 -1.57
N PHE A 120 -12.97 -0.17 -1.14
CA PHE A 120 -13.33 0.66 0.02
C PHE A 120 -13.27 2.12 -0.38
N TYR A 121 -14.23 2.91 0.09
CA TYR A 121 -14.18 4.35 -0.04
C TYR A 121 -13.14 4.91 0.92
N LYS A 122 -12.17 5.64 0.39
CA LYS A 122 -11.07 6.23 1.17
C LYS A 122 -11.55 7.49 1.89
N ASP A 123 -12.04 7.32 3.10
CA ASP A 123 -12.54 8.39 3.94
C ASP A 123 -12.36 8.01 5.42
N ASP A 124 -11.39 8.64 6.07
CA ASP A 124 -11.01 8.37 7.46
C ASP A 124 -12.17 8.63 8.44
N ASP A 125 -12.99 9.65 8.18
CA ASP A 125 -14.13 10.01 9.04
C ASP A 125 -15.25 8.97 8.95
N LEU A 126 -15.34 8.28 7.83
CA LEU A 126 -16.29 7.19 7.59
C LEU A 126 -15.70 5.79 7.85
N HIS A 127 -14.46 5.70 8.31
CA HIS A 127 -13.74 4.43 8.59
C HIS A 127 -13.59 3.53 7.37
N ASP A 128 -13.30 4.11 6.22
CA ASP A 128 -13.07 3.42 4.94
C ASP A 128 -14.13 2.33 4.66
N PRO A 129 -15.41 2.69 4.43
CA PRO A 129 -16.48 1.71 4.26
C PRO A 129 -16.32 0.90 2.97
N LEU A 130 -16.73 -0.37 3.02
CA LEU A 130 -16.83 -1.21 1.83
C LEU A 130 -17.80 -0.57 0.82
N VAL A 131 -17.37 -0.44 -0.44
CA VAL A 131 -18.14 0.21 -1.50
C VAL A 131 -18.33 -0.73 -2.69
N ARG A 132 -19.46 -0.55 -3.41
CA ARG A 132 -19.77 -1.30 -4.63
C ARG A 132 -19.52 -0.44 -5.86
N ASP A 133 -19.29 -1.11 -7.00
CA ASP A 133 -19.06 -0.46 -8.30
C ASP A 133 -20.11 0.60 -8.63
N ASN A 134 -21.40 0.27 -8.47
CA ASN A 134 -22.49 1.19 -8.80
C ASN A 134 -22.48 2.47 -7.95
N VAL A 135 -21.99 2.40 -6.70
CA VAL A 135 -21.83 3.59 -5.85
C VAL A 135 -20.67 4.43 -6.36
N ILE A 136 -19.52 3.82 -6.69
CA ILE A 136 -18.35 4.51 -7.24
C ILE A 136 -18.72 5.29 -8.51
N LEU A 137 -19.52 4.65 -9.37
CA LEU A 137 -19.96 5.25 -10.64
C LEU A 137 -21.01 6.34 -10.44
N GLU A 138 -21.97 6.15 -9.53
CA GLU A 138 -23.00 7.15 -9.20
C GLU A 138 -22.40 8.39 -8.56
N MET A 139 -21.36 8.21 -7.72
CA MET A 139 -20.62 9.31 -7.09
C MET A 139 -19.58 9.95 -8.01
N GLU A 140 -19.47 9.47 -9.24
CA GLU A 140 -18.53 9.97 -10.27
C GLU A 140 -17.07 10.02 -9.83
N TRP A 141 -16.64 9.13 -8.89
CA TRP A 141 -15.24 9.06 -8.45
C TRP A 141 -14.31 8.59 -9.55
N CYS A 142 -14.81 7.77 -10.47
CA CYS A 142 -14.16 7.43 -11.74
C CYS A 142 -15.20 6.91 -12.74
N SER A 143 -14.82 6.87 -14.02
CA SER A 143 -15.67 6.28 -15.06
C SER A 143 -15.69 4.75 -15.01
N ALA A 144 -16.66 4.10 -15.68
CA ALA A 144 -16.74 2.65 -15.76
C ALA A 144 -15.49 2.02 -16.42
N SER A 145 -14.92 2.68 -17.42
CA SER A 145 -13.69 2.23 -18.08
C SER A 145 -12.48 2.33 -17.14
N GLN A 146 -12.38 3.41 -16.37
CA GLN A 146 -11.33 3.59 -15.37
C GLN A 146 -11.45 2.56 -14.25
N LEU A 147 -12.63 2.31 -13.71
CA LEU A 147 -12.85 1.29 -12.68
C LEU A 147 -12.48 -0.12 -13.18
N SER A 148 -12.84 -0.44 -14.43
CA SER A 148 -12.45 -1.71 -15.06
C SER A 148 -10.93 -1.85 -15.18
N GLU A 149 -10.26 -0.78 -15.59
CA GLU A 149 -8.80 -0.74 -15.73
C GLU A 149 -8.10 -0.84 -14.38
N ILE A 150 -8.58 -0.13 -13.34
CA ILE A 150 -8.07 -0.24 -11.97
C ILE A 150 -8.10 -1.68 -11.49
N LYS A 151 -9.24 -2.37 -11.64
CA LYS A 151 -9.38 -3.76 -11.22
C LYS A 151 -8.44 -4.69 -11.99
N ARG A 152 -8.32 -4.48 -13.31
CA ARG A 152 -7.39 -5.25 -14.15
C ARG A 152 -5.94 -5.06 -13.71
N GLN A 153 -5.50 -3.81 -13.53
CA GLN A 153 -4.15 -3.50 -13.06
C GLN A 153 -3.90 -4.06 -11.66
N ALA A 154 -4.84 -3.89 -10.73
CA ALA A 154 -4.73 -4.40 -9.37
C ALA A 154 -4.49 -5.91 -9.33
N HIS A 155 -5.20 -6.69 -10.15
CA HIS A 155 -4.96 -8.14 -10.24
C HIS A 155 -3.57 -8.48 -10.78
N ILE A 156 -3.09 -7.78 -11.82
CA ILE A 156 -1.75 -7.99 -12.37
C ILE A 156 -0.69 -7.64 -11.33
N ILE A 157 -0.81 -6.47 -10.70
CA ILE A 157 0.11 -6.02 -9.65
C ILE A 157 0.12 -7.04 -8.50
N HIS A 158 -1.05 -7.48 -8.04
CA HIS A 158 -1.14 -8.43 -6.94
C HIS A 158 -0.50 -9.78 -7.26
N GLN A 159 -0.65 -10.26 -8.50
CA GLN A 159 0.05 -11.45 -8.96
C GLN A 159 1.58 -11.24 -8.89
N LYS A 160 2.09 -10.12 -9.41
CA LYS A 160 3.52 -9.80 -9.37
C LYS A 160 4.04 -9.65 -7.94
N MET A 161 3.28 -9.01 -7.07
CA MET A 161 3.61 -8.91 -5.65
C MET A 161 3.60 -10.25 -4.93
N THR A 162 2.70 -11.16 -5.32
CA THR A 162 2.68 -12.54 -4.79
C THR A 162 3.94 -13.30 -5.21
N GLU A 163 4.34 -13.18 -6.48
CA GLU A 163 5.57 -13.76 -7.01
C GLU A 163 6.81 -13.16 -6.32
N TYR A 164 6.85 -11.83 -6.15
CA TYR A 164 7.93 -11.10 -5.48
C TYR A 164 8.15 -11.59 -4.04
N TRP A 165 7.11 -11.58 -3.21
CA TRP A 165 7.24 -12.01 -1.82
C TRP A 165 7.54 -13.50 -1.67
N LYS A 166 7.02 -14.32 -2.60
CA LYS A 166 7.35 -15.75 -2.64
C LYS A 166 8.83 -16.01 -2.90
N SER A 167 9.53 -15.18 -3.66
CA SER A 167 10.98 -15.32 -3.90
C SER A 167 11.80 -15.12 -2.62
N TYR A 168 11.23 -14.43 -1.62
CA TYR A 168 11.80 -14.26 -0.28
C TYR A 168 11.22 -15.25 0.74
N GLU A 169 10.57 -16.33 0.30
CA GLU A 169 9.91 -17.34 1.16
C GLU A 169 8.80 -16.76 2.05
N LEU A 170 8.23 -15.62 1.67
CA LEU A 170 7.13 -14.97 2.36
C LEU A 170 5.81 -15.19 1.61
N THR A 171 4.73 -15.26 2.39
CA THR A 171 3.37 -15.36 1.87
C THR A 171 2.70 -14.00 1.90
N LEU A 172 2.34 -13.46 0.72
CA LEU A 172 1.46 -12.30 0.62
C LEU A 172 0.03 -12.74 0.96
N VAL A 173 -0.47 -12.30 2.11
CA VAL A 173 -1.82 -12.62 2.60
C VAL A 173 -2.86 -11.73 1.91
N ASP A 174 -2.65 -10.44 1.97
CA ASP A 174 -3.40 -9.41 1.23
C ASP A 174 -2.55 -8.16 1.02
N ALA A 175 -3.00 -7.30 0.12
CA ALA A 175 -2.40 -5.99 -0.09
C ALA A 175 -3.46 -4.97 -0.48
N LYS A 176 -3.27 -3.73 -0.02
CA LYS A 176 -4.00 -2.53 -0.40
C LYS A 176 -3.26 -1.82 -1.52
N TYR A 177 -3.97 -1.40 -2.56
CA TYR A 177 -3.48 -0.60 -3.67
C TYR A 177 -4.34 0.64 -3.84
N GLU A 178 -3.71 1.76 -4.14
CA GLU A 178 -4.38 3.00 -4.48
C GLU A 178 -4.00 3.40 -5.92
N PHE A 179 -4.91 4.08 -6.59
CA PHE A 179 -4.72 4.48 -7.98
C PHE A 179 -5.04 5.95 -8.15
N GLY A 180 -4.37 6.56 -9.10
CA GLY A 180 -4.66 7.92 -9.52
C GLY A 180 -4.62 8.05 -11.03
N ILE A 181 -5.02 9.23 -11.51
CA ILE A 181 -5.09 9.59 -12.91
C ILE A 181 -4.06 10.71 -13.16
N ASP A 182 -3.20 10.55 -14.16
CA ASP A 182 -2.29 11.60 -14.58
C ASP A 182 -3.00 12.65 -15.48
N THR A 183 -2.27 13.68 -15.88
CA THR A 183 -2.79 14.76 -16.74
C THR A 183 -3.18 14.30 -18.15
N GLU A 184 -2.74 13.12 -18.57
CA GLU A 184 -3.08 12.51 -19.85
C GLU A 184 -4.27 11.55 -19.77
N GLY A 185 -4.79 11.31 -18.55
CA GLY A 185 -5.91 10.38 -18.30
C GLY A 185 -5.50 8.93 -18.06
N ASN A 186 -4.21 8.65 -17.92
CA ASN A 186 -3.72 7.30 -17.67
C ASN A 186 -3.90 6.92 -16.19
N ILE A 187 -4.35 5.69 -15.94
CA ILE A 187 -4.41 5.11 -14.59
C ILE A 187 -3.02 4.64 -14.19
N MET A 188 -2.59 5.04 -13.01
CA MET A 188 -1.30 4.66 -12.43
C MET A 188 -1.47 4.14 -11.01
N LEU A 189 -0.66 3.13 -10.65
CA LEU A 189 -0.48 2.72 -9.25
C LEU A 189 0.16 3.87 -8.48
N ALA A 190 -0.46 4.22 -7.37
CA ALA A 190 -0.05 5.32 -6.50
C ALA A 190 0.22 4.81 -5.07
N ASP A 191 0.41 5.76 -4.16
CA ASP A 191 0.64 5.53 -2.74
C ASP A 191 1.97 4.79 -2.48
N GLU A 192 2.10 4.02 -1.40
CA GLU A 192 3.22 3.14 -1.12
C GLU A 192 2.80 1.67 -1.10
N ILE A 193 3.78 0.80 -1.29
CA ILE A 193 3.65 -0.63 -0.99
C ILE A 193 4.69 -0.97 0.08
N THR A 194 4.22 -1.22 1.31
CA THR A 194 5.05 -1.42 2.50
C THR A 194 4.36 -2.41 3.45
N PRO A 195 5.01 -2.81 4.55
CA PRO A 195 4.34 -3.58 5.61
C PRO A 195 3.13 -2.88 6.24
N ASP A 196 2.92 -1.58 5.96
CA ASP A 196 1.70 -0.85 6.38
C ASP A 196 0.50 -1.17 5.50
N SER A 197 0.71 -1.41 4.21
CA SER A 197 -0.31 -1.67 3.18
C SER A 197 -0.43 -3.15 2.78
N CYS A 198 0.52 -4.01 3.18
CA CYS A 198 0.51 -5.45 2.91
C CYS A 198 0.46 -6.26 4.21
N ARG A 199 -0.18 -7.45 4.17
CA ARG A 199 0.03 -8.48 5.17
C ARG A 199 0.96 -9.55 4.64
N LEU A 200 2.02 -9.80 5.38
CA LEU A 200 3.05 -10.78 5.06
C LEU A 200 3.17 -11.80 6.18
N TRP A 201 3.18 -13.08 5.82
CA TRP A 201 3.43 -14.15 6.78
C TRP A 201 4.67 -14.95 6.39
N ASP A 202 5.42 -15.39 7.40
CA ASP A 202 6.48 -16.37 7.22
C ASP A 202 5.91 -17.78 6.99
N LYS A 203 6.80 -18.77 6.82
CA LYS A 203 6.43 -20.19 6.61
C LYS A 203 5.65 -20.80 7.79
N ASP A 204 5.78 -20.23 8.98
CA ASP A 204 5.14 -20.70 10.22
C ASP A 204 3.82 -19.94 10.49
N GLY A 205 3.46 -18.98 9.61
CA GLY A 205 2.24 -18.18 9.71
C GLY A 205 2.35 -16.99 10.67
N ASN A 206 3.56 -16.62 11.08
CA ASN A 206 3.78 -15.42 11.89
C ASN A 206 3.68 -14.17 11.01
N SER A 207 3.07 -13.11 11.56
CA SER A 207 2.91 -11.83 10.88
C SER A 207 4.23 -11.06 10.83
N LEU A 208 4.62 -10.63 9.63
CA LEU A 208 5.79 -9.82 9.34
C LEU A 208 5.39 -8.46 8.74
N ASP A 209 4.36 -7.86 9.30
CA ASP A 209 3.73 -6.63 8.84
C ASP A 209 3.15 -5.82 10.01
N LYS A 210 2.39 -4.79 9.72
CA LYS A 210 1.76 -3.89 10.71
C LYS A 210 0.79 -4.61 11.67
N ASP A 211 0.36 -5.86 11.40
CA ASP A 211 -0.51 -6.59 12.32
C ASP A 211 0.19 -6.87 13.67
N VAL A 212 1.53 -6.94 13.72
CA VAL A 212 2.26 -7.02 15.00
C VAL A 212 1.99 -5.79 15.88
N PHE A 213 1.89 -4.60 15.29
CA PHE A 213 1.49 -3.37 16.01
C PHE A 213 0.01 -3.38 16.36
N ARG A 214 -0.87 -3.79 15.43
CA ARG A 214 -2.33 -3.88 15.66
C ARG A 214 -2.68 -4.78 16.82
N GLN A 215 -1.92 -5.87 17.01
CA GLN A 215 -2.12 -6.86 18.09
C GLN A 215 -1.56 -6.43 19.46
N GLY A 216 -1.00 -5.23 19.56
CA GLY A 216 -0.51 -4.69 20.83
C GLY A 216 0.87 -5.19 21.24
N THR A 217 1.67 -5.65 20.28
CA THR A 217 3.03 -6.10 20.52
C THR A 217 3.94 -4.92 20.90
N ASP A 218 4.98 -5.21 21.67
CA ASP A 218 6.05 -4.26 22.04
C ASP A 218 6.67 -3.61 20.79
N MET A 219 6.94 -2.29 20.86
CA MET A 219 7.48 -1.51 19.75
C MET A 219 8.85 -2.00 19.28
N ASN A 220 9.68 -2.58 20.17
CA ASN A 220 10.94 -3.19 19.76
C ASN A 220 10.74 -4.38 18.81
N LYS A 221 9.71 -5.19 19.06
CA LYS A 221 9.34 -6.29 18.17
C LYS A 221 8.76 -5.80 16.86
N VAL A 222 7.98 -4.72 16.88
CA VAL A 222 7.49 -4.06 15.67
C VAL A 222 8.67 -3.58 14.83
N ALA A 223 9.63 -2.86 15.44
CA ALA A 223 10.83 -2.40 14.77
C ALA A 223 11.67 -3.57 14.21
N THR A 224 11.81 -4.67 14.95
CA THR A 224 12.50 -5.88 14.48
C THR A 224 11.86 -6.42 13.19
N VAL A 225 10.53 -6.46 13.09
CA VAL A 225 9.83 -6.94 11.90
C VAL A 225 10.08 -6.04 10.70
N TYR A 226 10.00 -4.71 10.87
CA TYR A 226 10.24 -3.77 9.76
C TYR A 226 11.69 -3.79 9.28
N ASN A 227 12.66 -3.85 10.21
CA ASN A 227 14.07 -4.03 9.86
C ASN A 227 14.31 -5.35 9.14
N TYR A 228 13.71 -6.46 9.60
CA TYR A 228 13.84 -7.76 8.94
C TYR A 228 13.38 -7.70 7.47
N ILE A 229 12.21 -7.13 7.19
CA ILE A 229 11.71 -6.99 5.81
C ILE A 229 12.63 -6.09 4.98
N HIS A 230 13.08 -4.95 5.55
CA HIS A 230 14.02 -4.04 4.90
C HIS A 230 15.33 -4.76 4.53
N ASP A 231 15.93 -5.45 5.47
CA ASP A 231 17.23 -6.12 5.27
C ASP A 231 17.10 -7.28 4.27
N LEU A 232 16.01 -8.04 4.35
CA LEU A 232 15.71 -9.13 3.45
C LEU A 232 15.71 -8.69 1.98
N ILE A 233 14.99 -7.62 1.66
CA ILE A 233 14.87 -7.14 0.27
C ILE A 233 16.10 -6.36 -0.21
N ASN A 234 16.97 -5.91 0.69
CA ASN A 234 18.22 -5.22 0.34
C ASN A 234 19.42 -6.17 0.23
N ALA A 235 19.32 -7.39 0.79
CA ALA A 235 20.37 -8.39 0.70
C ALA A 235 20.49 -8.99 -0.71
N ASP A 236 19.40 -8.96 -1.49
CA ASP A 236 19.38 -9.48 -2.87
C ASP A 236 19.37 -8.28 -3.85
N PRO A 237 20.42 -8.07 -4.65
CA PRO A 237 20.34 -7.14 -5.77
C PRO A 237 19.42 -7.74 -6.83
N ILE A 238 18.31 -7.06 -7.13
CA ILE A 238 17.39 -7.36 -8.24
C ILE A 238 18.14 -7.32 -9.57
#